data_b889098e5b8563672c0817f756227370
#
_entry.id   b889098e5b8563672c0817f756227370
#
_cell.length_a   1.000
_cell.length_b   1.000
_cell.length_c   1.000
_cell.angle_alpha   90.00
_cell.angle_beta   90.00
_cell.angle_gamma   90.00
#
_symmetry.space_group_name_H-M   'P 1'
#
loop_
_entity.id
_entity.type
_entity.pdbx_description
1 polymer ?
#
loop_
_entity_poly.entity_id
_entity_poly.type
_entity_poly.pdbx_seq_one_letter_code
_entity_poly.pdbx_strand_id
1 'polypeptide(L)'
;MYLEDNFYTISKASEIIGVKAHVLRFWEKKIKLAKPNKLFNGRRYYSSLDIKNLLLIKKLLYDEGFTIKGAINFINNENVKNSKNEHFLQKIYTISNLISDGNNLLKKHIL
;
A
#
# COMPACT_ATOMS: atom_id res chain seq x y z
N MET A 1 14.71 5.57 15.40
CA MET A 1 14.14 5.26 15.26
C MET A 1 13.63 5.20 14.73
N TYR A 2 13.39 4.96 14.61
CA TYR A 2 12.75 5.14 14.21
C TYR A 2 11.73 4.61 13.76
N LEU A 3 11.01 5.08 13.46
CA LEU A 3 9.65 4.76 13.04
C LEU A 3 9.65 3.78 11.89
N GLU A 4 10.63 3.92 11.05
CA GLU A 4 10.75 3.03 9.89
C GLU A 4 11.06 1.61 10.31
N ASP A 5 11.47 1.43 11.54
CA ASP A 5 11.74 0.10 12.05
C ASP A 5 10.51 -0.56 12.64
N ASN A 6 9.42 0.18 12.71
CA ASN A 6 8.19 -0.38 13.26
C ASN A 6 7.54 -1.33 12.29
N PHE A 7 6.96 -2.37 12.84
CA PHE A 7 6.17 -3.31 12.06
C PHE A 7 4.75 -3.30 12.58
N TYR A 8 3.83 -3.48 11.67
CA TYR A 8 2.41 -3.47 11.99
C TYR A 8 1.82 -4.85 11.79
N THR A 9 0.95 -5.26 12.70
CA THR A 9 0.22 -6.52 12.51
C THR A 9 -0.79 -6.33 11.38
N ILE A 10 -1.33 -7.45 10.90
CA ILE A 10 -2.33 -7.35 9.85
C ILE A 10 -3.56 -6.58 10.33
N SER A 11 -3.87 -6.72 11.60
CA SER A 11 -4.99 -6.00 12.20
C SER A 11 -4.77 -4.49 12.11
N LYS A 12 -3.58 -4.06 12.47
CA LYS A 12 -3.24 -2.64 12.43
C LYS A 12 -3.14 -2.16 10.99
N ALA A 13 -2.55 -2.97 10.12
CA ALA A 13 -2.46 -2.63 8.70
C ALA A 13 -3.86 -2.45 8.12
N SER A 14 -4.76 -3.36 8.47
CA SER A 14 -6.15 -3.28 8.03
C SER A 14 -6.77 -1.94 8.43
N GLU A 15 -6.51 -1.53 9.66
CA GLU A 15 -7.00 -0.24 10.15
C GLU A 15 -6.44 0.92 9.35
N ILE A 16 -5.13 0.90 9.15
CA ILE A 16 -4.45 2.00 8.47
C ILE A 16 -4.91 2.11 7.02
N ILE A 17 -4.98 0.96 6.34
CA ILE A 17 -5.33 0.93 4.92
C ILE A 17 -6.82 1.17 4.72
N GLY A 18 -7.63 0.73 5.68
CA GLY A 18 -9.06 0.91 5.57
C GLY A 18 -9.75 -0.20 4.81
N VAL A 19 -9.17 -1.40 4.82
CA VAL A 19 -9.81 -2.57 4.23
C VAL A 19 -9.75 -3.70 5.24
N LYS A 20 -10.63 -4.67 5.09
CA LYS A 20 -10.67 -5.79 6.03
C LYS A 20 -9.43 -6.65 5.91
N ALA A 21 -9.09 -7.31 7.01
CA ALA A 21 -7.91 -8.17 7.03
C ALA A 21 -7.98 -9.26 5.97
N HIS A 22 -9.16 -9.83 5.74
CA HIS A 22 -9.28 -10.89 4.74
C HIS A 22 -9.02 -10.36 3.33
N VAL A 23 -9.27 -9.09 3.10
CA VAL A 23 -8.96 -8.46 1.81
C VAL A 23 -7.45 -8.40 1.63
N LEU A 24 -6.73 -8.00 2.69
CA LEU A 24 -5.26 -7.95 2.63
C LEU A 24 -4.70 -9.34 2.38
N ARG A 25 -5.26 -10.38 3.01
CA ARG A 25 -4.82 -11.74 2.78
C ARG A 25 -5.08 -12.18 1.35
N PHE A 26 -6.21 -11.75 0.80
CA PHE A 26 -6.54 -12.05 -0.59
C PHE A 26 -5.56 -11.39 -1.53
N TRP A 27 -5.27 -10.12 -1.29
CA TRP A 27 -4.28 -9.41 -2.11
C TRP A 27 -2.93 -10.10 -2.06
N GLU A 28 -2.54 -10.54 -0.87
CA GLU A 28 -1.26 -11.23 -0.72
C GLU A 28 -1.15 -12.43 -1.63
N LYS A 29 -2.25 -13.16 -1.78
CA LYS A 29 -2.27 -14.33 -2.64
C LYS A 29 -2.18 -13.99 -4.12
N LYS A 30 -2.68 -12.84 -4.50
CA LYS A 30 -2.78 -12.47 -5.90
C LYS A 30 -1.71 -11.51 -6.36
N ILE A 31 -1.28 -10.64 -5.49
CA ILE A 31 -0.37 -9.55 -5.84
C ILE A 31 0.90 -9.69 -5.02
N LYS A 32 2.00 -9.89 -5.72
CA LYS A 32 3.27 -10.10 -5.05
C LYS A 32 3.65 -8.90 -4.18
N LEU A 33 3.36 -7.71 -4.67
CA LEU A 33 3.68 -6.49 -3.95
C LEU A 33 2.95 -6.40 -2.62
N ALA A 34 1.86 -7.14 -2.45
CA ALA A 34 1.07 -7.09 -1.22
C ALA A 34 1.59 -7.98 -0.12
N LYS A 35 2.63 -8.77 -0.39
CA LYS A 35 3.16 -9.67 0.61
C LYS A 35 3.86 -8.90 1.71
N PRO A 36 3.66 -9.29 2.97
CA PRO A 36 4.36 -8.62 4.06
C PRO A 36 5.85 -8.89 4.00
N ASN A 37 6.61 -7.90 4.40
CA ASN A 37 8.05 -8.00 4.40
C ASN A 37 8.56 -9.06 5.38
N LYS A 38 7.81 -9.33 6.41
CA LYS A 38 8.27 -10.22 7.48
C LYS A 38 7.16 -11.13 7.96
N LEU A 39 7.51 -12.43 8.06
CA LEU A 39 6.65 -13.41 8.71
C LEU A 39 7.42 -13.96 9.89
N PHE A 40 6.76 -14.03 11.02
CA PHE A 40 7.37 -14.56 12.21
C PHE A 40 6.34 -15.37 12.98
N ASN A 41 6.65 -16.65 13.22
CA ASN A 41 5.72 -17.55 13.89
C ASN A 41 4.35 -17.58 13.23
N GLY A 42 4.33 -17.55 11.90
CA GLY A 42 3.10 -17.61 11.15
C GLY A 42 2.33 -16.30 11.13
N ARG A 43 2.86 -15.26 11.77
CA ARG A 43 2.19 -13.96 11.79
C ARG A 43 2.80 -13.02 10.77
N ARG A 44 1.94 -12.18 10.22
CA ARG A 44 2.36 -11.20 9.23
C ARG A 44 2.72 -9.90 9.91
N TYR A 45 3.87 -9.35 9.52
CA TYR A 45 4.32 -8.06 10.02
C TYR A 45 4.65 -7.17 8.83
N TYR A 46 3.98 -6.04 8.77
CA TYR A 46 4.09 -5.11 7.65
C TYR A 46 4.97 -3.95 8.04
N SER A 47 5.97 -3.67 7.21
CA SER A 47 6.83 -2.50 7.41
C SER A 47 6.10 -1.26 6.90
N SER A 48 6.70 -0.10 7.15
CA SER A 48 6.16 1.15 6.62
C SER A 48 6.09 1.12 5.10
N LEU A 49 7.10 0.53 4.47
CA LEU A 49 7.10 0.39 3.02
C LEU A 49 5.98 -0.53 2.57
N ASP A 50 5.76 -1.61 3.31
CA ASP A 50 4.67 -2.51 2.99
C ASP A 50 3.33 -1.78 3.03
N ILE A 51 3.16 -0.92 4.03
CA ILE A 51 1.93 -0.13 4.15
C ILE A 51 1.76 0.76 2.92
N LYS A 52 2.84 1.39 2.48
CA LYS A 52 2.78 2.24 1.28
C LYS A 52 2.40 1.43 0.06
N ASN A 53 2.95 0.22 -0.05
CA ASN A 53 2.62 -0.66 -1.17
C ASN A 53 1.15 -1.05 -1.15
N LEU A 54 0.62 -1.33 0.04
CA LEU A 54 -0.79 -1.67 0.17
C LEU A 54 -1.68 -0.49 -0.17
N LEU A 55 -1.27 0.70 0.22
CA LEU A 55 -2.02 1.90 -0.14
C LEU A 55 -2.04 2.12 -1.65
N LEU A 56 -0.93 1.83 -2.30
CA LEU A 56 -0.87 1.91 -3.76
C LEU A 56 -1.83 0.93 -4.40
N ILE A 57 -1.82 -0.30 -3.90
CA ILE A 57 -2.73 -1.32 -4.42
C ILE A 57 -4.18 -0.89 -4.24
N LYS A 58 -4.50 -0.38 -3.07
CA LYS A 58 -5.85 0.09 -2.79
C LYS A 58 -6.25 1.19 -3.78
N LYS A 59 -5.33 2.11 -4.02
CA LYS A 59 -5.60 3.20 -4.95
C LYS A 59 -5.89 2.67 -6.35
N LEU A 60 -5.08 1.74 -6.81
CA LEU A 60 -5.29 1.17 -8.14
C LEU A 60 -6.63 0.46 -8.25
N LEU A 61 -6.97 -0.33 -7.24
CA LEU A 61 -8.20 -1.12 -7.31
C LEU A 61 -9.46 -0.30 -7.04
N TYR A 62 -9.40 0.57 -6.05
CA TYR A 62 -10.60 1.28 -5.61
C TYR A 62 -10.79 2.63 -6.29
N ASP A 63 -9.71 3.37 -6.44
CA ASP A 63 -9.82 4.71 -7.02
C ASP A 63 -9.71 4.71 -8.54
N GLU A 64 -8.80 3.89 -9.06
CA GLU A 64 -8.56 3.83 -10.50
C GLU A 64 -9.37 2.76 -11.20
N GLY A 65 -10.02 1.89 -10.44
CA GLY A 65 -10.88 0.88 -11.02
C GLY A 65 -10.19 -0.28 -11.71
N PHE A 66 -8.92 -0.50 -11.40
CA PHE A 66 -8.20 -1.63 -11.98
C PHE A 66 -8.74 -2.96 -11.45
N THR A 67 -8.74 -3.96 -12.32
CA THR A 67 -8.93 -5.32 -11.84
C THR A 67 -7.64 -5.79 -11.18
N ILE A 68 -7.71 -6.88 -10.45
CA ILE A 68 -6.50 -7.47 -9.84
C ILE A 68 -5.45 -7.73 -10.91
N LYS A 69 -5.87 -8.36 -12.01
CA LYS A 69 -4.94 -8.67 -13.09
C LYS A 69 -4.37 -7.39 -13.71
N GLY A 70 -5.22 -6.40 -13.91
CA GLY A 70 -4.78 -5.13 -14.45
C GLY A 70 -3.80 -4.44 -13.55
N ALA A 71 -4.06 -4.47 -12.25
CA ALA A 71 -3.16 -3.88 -11.28
C ALA A 71 -1.80 -4.57 -11.29
N ILE A 72 -1.80 -5.91 -11.35
CA ILE A 72 -0.57 -6.67 -11.41
C ILE A 72 0.23 -6.29 -12.64
N ASN A 73 -0.42 -6.26 -13.80
CA ASN A 73 0.25 -5.89 -15.04
C ASN A 73 0.82 -4.48 -14.97
N PHE A 74 0.05 -3.59 -14.42
CA PHE A 74 0.47 -2.20 -14.29
C PHE A 74 1.71 -2.09 -13.42
N ILE A 75 1.69 -2.72 -12.26
CA ILE A 75 2.80 -2.70 -11.31
C ILE A 75 4.04 -3.33 -11.95
N ASN A 76 3.88 -4.48 -12.59
CA ASN A 76 5.00 -5.18 -13.19
C ASN A 76 5.61 -4.39 -14.35
N ASN A 77 4.76 -3.82 -15.18
CA ASN A 77 5.25 -3.05 -16.33
C ASN A 77 6.03 -1.83 -15.87
N GLU A 78 5.51 -1.15 -14.86
CA GLU A 78 6.18 0.05 -14.38
C GLU A 78 7.48 -0.28 -13.68
N ASN A 79 7.52 -1.40 -12.98
CA ASN A 79 8.74 -1.82 -12.32
C ASN A 79 9.84 -2.17 -13.29
N VAL A 80 9.49 -2.57 -14.51
CA VAL A 80 10.49 -2.93 -15.51
C VAL A 80 11.06 -1.70 -16.20
N LYS A 81 10.35 -0.58 -16.19
CA LYS A 81 10.70 0.57 -17.00
C LYS A 81 11.53 1.65 -16.30
N ASN A 82 12.17 1.34 -15.26
CA ASN A 82 13.21 2.19 -14.65
C ASN A 82 12.84 3.66 -14.52
N SER A 83 13.51 4.52 -15.29
CA SER A 83 13.36 5.96 -15.14
C SER A 83 11.93 6.44 -15.37
N LYS A 84 11.24 5.80 -16.29
CA LYS A 84 9.83 6.12 -16.49
C LYS A 84 9.04 5.70 -15.29
N ASN A 85 9.47 4.61 -14.68
CA ASN A 85 8.89 4.14 -13.44
C ASN A 85 9.02 5.16 -12.35
N GLU A 86 10.20 5.72 -12.22
CA GLU A 86 10.43 6.70 -11.18
C GLU A 86 9.46 7.84 -11.28
N HIS A 87 9.30 8.35 -12.49
CA HIS A 87 8.38 9.45 -12.69
C HIS A 87 6.96 9.03 -12.35
N PHE A 88 6.58 7.84 -12.78
CA PHE A 88 5.26 7.33 -12.52
C PHE A 88 5.03 7.10 -11.03
N LEU A 89 5.97 6.45 -10.39
CA LEU A 89 5.88 6.17 -8.96
C LEU A 89 5.82 7.46 -8.16
N GLN A 90 6.60 8.43 -8.57
CA GLN A 90 6.58 9.72 -7.92
C GLN A 90 5.21 10.37 -8.02
N LYS A 91 4.61 10.25 -9.20
CA LYS A 91 3.28 10.77 -9.43
C LYS A 91 2.27 10.06 -8.53
N ILE A 92 2.37 8.75 -8.45
CA ILE A 92 1.48 7.96 -7.61
C ILE A 92 1.67 8.33 -6.14
N TYR A 93 2.91 8.43 -5.71
CA TYR A 93 3.19 8.82 -4.34
C TYR A 93 2.69 10.23 -4.02
N THR A 94 2.86 11.13 -4.96
CA THR A 94 2.38 12.49 -4.79
C THR A 94 0.87 12.50 -4.56
N ILE A 95 0.15 11.76 -5.39
CA ILE A 95 -1.30 11.67 -5.24
C ILE A 95 -1.67 11.03 -3.91
N SER A 96 -0.99 9.95 -3.57
CA SER A 96 -1.24 9.28 -2.30
C SER A 96 -0.93 10.18 -1.12
N ASN A 97 0.17 10.90 -1.21
CA ASN A 97 0.55 11.82 -0.15
C ASN A 97 -0.44 12.95 -0.01
N LEU A 98 -0.92 13.46 -1.12
CA LEU A 98 -1.93 14.52 -1.08
C LEU A 98 -3.20 14.03 -0.40
N ILE A 99 -3.60 12.82 -0.72
CA ILE A 99 -4.76 12.23 -0.08
C ILE A 99 -4.50 12.04 1.41
N SER A 100 -3.34 11.50 1.74
CA SER A 100 -2.96 11.30 3.13
C SER A 100 -2.89 12.63 3.87
N ASP A 101 -2.26 13.61 3.25
CA ASP A 101 -2.15 14.93 3.84
C ASP A 101 -3.53 15.55 4.02
N GLY A 102 -4.36 15.38 3.02
CA GLY A 102 -5.73 15.85 3.13
C GLY A 102 -6.45 15.22 4.29
N ASN A 103 -6.32 13.92 4.42
CA ASN A 103 -6.92 13.21 5.53
C ASN A 103 -6.35 13.67 6.86
N ASN A 104 -5.05 13.86 6.91
CA ASN A 104 -4.40 14.34 8.11
C ASN A 104 -4.87 15.74 8.48
N LEU A 105 -4.99 16.60 7.48
CA LEU A 105 -5.50 17.92 7.72
C LEU A 105 -6.91 17.91 8.25
N LEU A 106 -7.73 17.06 7.65
CA LEU A 106 -9.10 16.90 8.13
C LEU A 106 -9.12 16.42 9.57
N LYS A 107 -8.28 15.44 9.87
CA LYS A 107 -8.20 14.91 11.22
C LYS A 107 -7.76 15.99 12.19
N LYS A 108 -6.77 16.77 11.80
CA LYS A 108 -6.28 17.85 12.65
C LYS A 108 -7.38 18.87 12.90
N HIS A 109 -8.16 19.17 11.90
CA HIS A 109 -9.24 20.12 12.06
C HIS A 109 -10.38 19.56 12.88
N ILE A 110 -10.62 18.28 12.74
CA ILE A 110 -11.65 17.62 13.49
C ILE A 110 -11.23 17.41 14.93
N LEU A 111 -10.00 17.04 15.11
CA LEU A 111 -9.47 16.77 16.43
C LEU A 111 -9.04 18.03 17.13
#